data_598e330e9569d28567d16b8bc27fcce4
#
_entry.id   598e330e9569d28567d16b8bc27fcce4
#
_cell.length_a   1.000
_cell.length_b   1.000
_cell.length_c   1.000
_cell.angle_alpha   90.00
_cell.angle_beta   90.00
_cell.angle_gamma   90.00
#
_symmetry.space_group_name_H-M   'P 1'
#
loop_
_entity.id
_entity.type
_entity.pdbx_description
1 polymer ?
#
loop_
_entity_poly.entity_id
_entity_poly.type
_entity_poly.pdbx_seq_one_letter_code
_entity_poly.pdbx_strand_id
1 'polypeptide(L)'
;MLPLSPESRPEQLECITTYLEMRARPSHPNILPSGHKVALVKAERPTISFYRYLYNTIGEDWLWWERRALSDVELANVILDPEVEIFVLYVDGVPAGYAELDLRIKAEIELAYFGLIPEFIGRGLGGYLLGWVVDEAWRRAPERVWLHTCNFDHPKAVATYQKAGFAPYKQETAMIDDPRTSGLLPKDIELPRSSRPE
;
A
#
# COMPACT_ATOMS: atom_id res chain seq x y z
N MET A 1 -9.26 5.87 48.58
CA MET A 1 -9.46 5.14 47.33
C MET A 1 -9.77 6.19 46.29
N LEU A 2 -8.78 6.59 45.50
CA LEU A 2 -8.95 7.59 44.42
C LEU A 2 -9.71 6.92 43.26
N PRO A 3 -10.68 7.58 42.63
CA PRO A 3 -11.35 7.04 41.47
C PRO A 3 -10.31 6.90 40.34
N LEU A 4 -10.26 5.73 39.71
CA LEU A 4 -9.51 5.50 38.50
C LEU A 4 -9.98 6.51 37.45
N SER A 5 -9.04 7.22 36.85
CA SER A 5 -9.30 8.11 35.71
C SER A 5 -10.04 7.30 34.63
N PRO A 6 -11.06 7.86 33.98
CA PRO A 6 -11.70 7.19 32.87
C PRO A 6 -10.60 6.91 31.83
N GLU A 7 -10.39 5.62 31.53
CA GLU A 7 -9.56 5.20 30.41
C GLU A 7 -10.09 5.96 29.19
N SER A 8 -9.29 6.88 28.64
CA SER A 8 -9.65 7.60 27.45
C SER A 8 -9.86 6.55 26.36
N ARG A 9 -11.09 6.45 25.83
CA ARG A 9 -11.34 5.66 24.63
C ARG A 9 -10.35 6.11 23.55
N PRO A 10 -9.83 5.18 22.75
CA PRO A 10 -8.96 5.58 21.64
C PRO A 10 -9.70 6.62 20.80
N GLU A 11 -9.03 7.68 20.41
CA GLU A 11 -9.57 8.63 19.44
C GLU A 11 -9.90 7.86 18.16
N GLN A 12 -11.06 8.16 17.56
CA GLN A 12 -11.47 7.54 16.32
C GLN A 12 -11.24 8.51 15.17
N LEU A 13 -10.82 7.95 14.05
CA LEU A 13 -10.61 8.67 12.80
C LEU A 13 -11.64 8.23 11.75
N GLU A 14 -12.16 9.18 10.99
CA GLU A 14 -13.00 8.88 9.84
C GLU A 14 -12.10 8.40 8.69
N CYS A 15 -12.26 7.14 8.29
CA CYS A 15 -11.58 6.53 7.16
C CYS A 15 -12.53 6.45 5.97
N ILE A 16 -12.21 7.17 4.89
CA ILE A 16 -12.95 7.15 3.64
C ILE A 16 -12.16 6.32 2.64
N THR A 17 -12.60 5.09 2.39
CA THR A 17 -11.95 4.14 1.47
C THR A 17 -12.58 4.22 0.09
N THR A 18 -11.76 4.45 -0.93
CA THR A 18 -12.15 4.43 -2.33
C THR A 18 -11.62 3.17 -2.99
N TYR A 19 -12.51 2.39 -3.58
CA TYR A 19 -12.17 1.18 -4.34
C TYR A 19 -12.11 1.50 -5.82
N LEU A 20 -11.05 1.04 -6.48
CA LEU A 20 -10.83 1.25 -7.91
C LEU A 20 -10.55 -0.11 -8.60
N GLU A 21 -11.02 -0.26 -9.83
CA GLU A 21 -10.78 -1.47 -10.62
C GLU A 21 -10.41 -1.16 -12.07
N MET A 22 -9.80 -2.12 -12.73
CA MET A 22 -9.70 -2.18 -14.19
C MET A 22 -10.10 -3.57 -14.67
N ARG A 23 -10.84 -3.62 -15.80
CA ARG A 23 -11.36 -4.85 -16.41
C ARG A 23 -10.74 -5.15 -17.77
N ALA A 24 -9.75 -4.38 -18.16
CA ALA A 24 -8.96 -4.61 -19.36
C ALA A 24 -7.54 -4.09 -19.15
N ARG A 25 -6.58 -4.80 -19.73
CA ARG A 25 -5.18 -4.36 -19.69
C ARG A 25 -5.02 -3.00 -20.38
N PRO A 26 -4.36 -2.02 -19.74
CA PRO A 26 -4.08 -0.73 -20.35
C PRO A 26 -3.14 -0.88 -21.57
N SER A 27 -3.34 -0.03 -22.58
CA SER A 27 -2.57 -0.09 -23.83
C SER A 27 -1.32 0.81 -23.86
N HIS A 28 -1.13 1.65 -22.84
CA HIS A 28 -0.01 2.57 -22.81
C HIS A 28 1.27 1.89 -22.30
N PRO A 29 2.43 2.20 -22.91
CA PRO A 29 3.68 1.58 -22.52
C PRO A 29 4.12 2.05 -21.13
N ASN A 30 4.68 1.12 -20.35
CA ASN A 30 5.36 1.46 -19.12
C ASN A 30 6.79 1.92 -19.43
N ILE A 31 7.10 3.19 -19.20
CA ILE A 31 8.40 3.80 -19.55
C ILE A 31 9.25 3.94 -18.29
N LEU A 32 10.42 3.30 -18.31
CA LEU A 32 11.42 3.46 -17.25
C LEU A 32 11.97 4.90 -17.27
N PRO A 33 11.95 5.62 -16.14
CA PRO A 33 12.62 6.92 -16.03
C PRO A 33 14.11 6.80 -16.31
N SER A 34 14.66 7.73 -17.11
CA SER A 34 16.10 7.78 -17.43
C SER A 34 16.96 8.13 -16.20
N GLY A 35 18.22 7.70 -16.22
CA GLY A 35 19.22 8.13 -15.23
C GLY A 35 19.29 7.25 -13.98
N HIS A 36 18.56 6.14 -13.92
CA HIS A 36 18.57 5.21 -12.77
C HIS A 36 18.95 3.79 -13.20
N LYS A 37 19.73 3.11 -12.38
CA LYS A 37 19.90 1.65 -12.46
C LYS A 37 18.77 1.00 -11.69
N VAL A 38 17.80 0.45 -12.39
CA VAL A 38 16.58 -0.10 -11.80
C VAL A 38 16.54 -1.62 -11.94
N ALA A 39 16.13 -2.30 -10.88
CA ALA A 39 15.76 -3.71 -10.91
C ALA A 39 14.42 -3.89 -10.19
N LEU A 40 13.55 -4.72 -10.75
CA LEU A 40 12.34 -5.21 -10.11
C LEU A 40 12.51 -6.68 -9.82
N VAL A 41 12.41 -7.06 -8.56
CA VAL A 41 12.70 -8.42 -8.10
C VAL A 41 11.53 -8.93 -7.28
N LYS A 42 11.01 -10.12 -7.63
CA LYS A 42 10.07 -10.84 -6.79
C LYS A 42 10.79 -11.37 -5.55
N ALA A 43 10.27 -11.05 -4.37
CA ALA A 43 10.76 -11.60 -3.11
C ALA A 43 10.09 -12.96 -2.89
N GLU A 44 10.72 -14.04 -3.34
CA GLU A 44 10.15 -15.40 -3.29
C GLU A 44 9.91 -15.91 -1.86
N ARG A 45 10.73 -15.52 -0.93
CA ARG A 45 10.62 -15.87 0.50
C ARG A 45 11.09 -14.71 1.36
N PRO A 46 10.31 -13.62 1.45
CA PRO A 46 10.69 -12.46 2.24
C PRO A 46 10.79 -12.84 3.72
N THR A 47 11.83 -12.37 4.40
CA THR A 47 11.88 -12.45 5.86
C THR A 47 10.89 -11.44 6.46
N ILE A 48 10.38 -11.74 7.66
CA ILE A 48 9.48 -10.83 8.39
C ILE A 48 10.11 -9.45 8.57
N SER A 49 11.39 -9.40 8.95
CA SER A 49 12.11 -8.15 9.16
C SER A 49 12.25 -7.32 7.88
N PHE A 50 12.50 -7.97 6.74
CA PHE A 50 12.59 -7.29 5.45
C PHE A 50 11.24 -6.73 5.01
N TYR A 51 10.17 -7.52 5.15
CA TYR A 51 8.82 -7.06 4.83
C TYR A 51 8.41 -5.89 5.74
N ARG A 52 8.61 -6.02 7.06
CA ARG A 52 8.33 -4.93 8.01
C ARG A 52 9.13 -3.67 7.70
N TYR A 53 10.39 -3.80 7.28
CA TYR A 53 11.17 -2.64 6.84
C TYR A 53 10.48 -1.91 5.68
N LEU A 54 10.09 -2.61 4.62
CA LEU A 54 9.41 -1.99 3.47
C LEU A 54 8.07 -1.38 3.88
N TYR A 55 7.22 -2.16 4.54
CA TYR A 55 5.89 -1.73 4.96
C TYR A 55 5.94 -0.52 5.89
N ASN A 56 6.81 -0.57 6.90
CA ASN A 56 6.90 0.49 7.89
C ASN A 56 7.49 1.77 7.30
N THR A 57 8.58 1.66 6.52
CA THR A 57 9.25 2.83 5.93
C THR A 57 8.37 3.56 4.92
N ILE A 58 7.58 2.81 4.15
CA ILE A 58 6.71 3.39 3.12
C ILE A 58 5.41 3.89 3.73
N GLY A 59 4.83 3.12 4.65
CA GLY A 59 3.47 3.35 5.13
C GLY A 59 3.36 4.26 6.36
N GLU A 60 4.48 4.65 6.99
CA GLU A 60 4.45 5.42 8.24
C GLU A 60 3.75 6.76 8.06
N ASP A 61 4.10 7.51 7.04
CA ASP A 61 3.49 8.81 6.74
C ASP A 61 2.02 8.72 6.28
N TRP A 62 1.55 7.50 5.96
CA TRP A 62 0.21 7.21 5.41
C TRP A 62 -0.67 6.41 6.38
N LEU A 63 -0.26 6.31 7.63
CA LEU A 63 -0.96 5.56 8.68
C LEU A 63 -1.21 4.08 8.31
N TRP A 64 -0.33 3.41 7.61
CA TRP A 64 -0.45 1.98 7.36
C TRP A 64 -0.25 1.20 8.65
N TRP A 65 -1.29 0.59 9.16
CA TRP A 65 -1.30 -0.07 10.47
C TRP A 65 -1.65 -1.56 10.41
N GLU A 66 -2.35 -2.02 9.39
CA GLU A 66 -2.92 -3.37 9.34
C GLU A 66 -1.84 -4.45 9.49
N ARG A 67 -0.74 -4.35 8.73
CA ARG A 67 0.36 -5.32 8.82
C ARG A 67 1.21 -5.13 10.10
N ARG A 68 1.18 -3.94 10.72
CA ARG A 68 1.83 -3.69 12.01
C ARG A 68 1.11 -4.39 13.15
N ALA A 69 -0.23 -4.50 13.07
CA ALA A 69 -1.06 -5.16 14.06
C ALA A 69 -0.88 -6.69 14.09
N LEU A 70 -0.36 -7.29 13.00
CA LEU A 70 -0.14 -8.72 12.91
C LEU A 70 1.09 -9.16 13.71
N SER A 71 0.95 -10.26 14.45
CA SER A 71 2.09 -11.00 15.00
C SER A 71 3.00 -11.53 13.87
N ASP A 72 4.21 -11.94 14.21
CA ASP A 72 5.14 -12.49 13.20
C ASP A 72 4.60 -13.77 12.55
N VAL A 73 3.85 -14.58 13.29
CA VAL A 73 3.22 -15.81 12.74
C VAL A 73 2.10 -15.46 11.77
N GLU A 74 1.23 -14.52 12.12
CA GLU A 74 0.14 -14.08 11.25
C GLU A 74 0.69 -13.41 9.99
N LEU A 75 1.69 -12.55 10.14
CA LEU A 75 2.34 -11.91 9.00
C LEU A 75 3.03 -12.93 8.08
N ALA A 76 3.73 -13.93 8.66
CA ALA A 76 4.34 -15.02 7.89
C ALA A 76 3.30 -15.78 7.06
N ASN A 77 2.14 -16.07 7.63
CA ASN A 77 1.05 -16.77 6.93
C ASN A 77 0.53 -15.97 5.73
N VAL A 78 0.65 -14.65 5.75
CA VAL A 78 0.25 -13.81 4.61
C VAL A 78 1.37 -13.74 3.58
N ILE A 79 2.57 -13.29 3.98
CA ILE A 79 3.63 -12.96 3.02
C ILE A 79 4.36 -14.17 2.42
N LEU A 80 4.13 -15.36 2.99
CA LEU A 80 4.67 -16.63 2.47
C LEU A 80 3.58 -17.47 1.80
N ASP A 81 2.35 -16.97 1.70
CA ASP A 81 1.30 -17.61 0.92
C ASP A 81 1.70 -17.62 -0.57
N PRO A 82 1.63 -18.77 -1.27
CA PRO A 82 2.01 -18.86 -2.67
C PRO A 82 1.16 -18.00 -3.61
N GLU A 83 -0.03 -17.57 -3.17
CA GLU A 83 -0.91 -16.66 -3.90
C GLU A 83 -0.75 -15.19 -3.48
N VAL A 84 0.26 -14.86 -2.68
CA VAL A 84 0.66 -13.48 -2.36
C VAL A 84 2.04 -13.23 -2.96
N GLU A 85 2.16 -12.22 -3.80
CA GLU A 85 3.39 -11.90 -4.51
C GLU A 85 3.89 -10.51 -4.16
N ILE A 86 5.14 -10.44 -3.72
CA ILE A 86 5.79 -9.20 -3.30
C ILE A 86 6.89 -8.86 -4.30
N PHE A 87 6.79 -7.70 -4.93
CA PHE A 87 7.77 -7.20 -5.89
C PHE A 87 8.46 -5.97 -5.32
N VAL A 88 9.76 -5.98 -5.29
CA VAL A 88 10.58 -4.89 -4.74
C VAL A 88 11.30 -4.16 -5.87
N LEU A 89 11.10 -2.86 -5.91
CA LEU A 89 11.84 -1.95 -6.77
C LEU A 89 13.17 -1.59 -6.11
N TYR A 90 14.27 -1.90 -6.79
CA TYR A 90 15.61 -1.46 -6.40
C TYR A 90 16.07 -0.34 -7.33
N VAL A 91 16.68 0.67 -6.75
CA VAL A 91 17.31 1.78 -7.49
C VAL A 91 18.74 1.92 -6.98
N ASP A 92 19.71 1.86 -7.88
CA ASP A 92 21.14 1.94 -7.57
C ASP A 92 21.61 0.95 -6.46
N GLY A 93 20.91 -0.19 -6.36
CA GLY A 93 21.24 -1.28 -5.43
C GLY A 93 20.55 -1.23 -4.08
N VAL A 94 19.69 -0.23 -3.83
CA VAL A 94 18.91 -0.14 -2.58
C VAL A 94 17.40 -0.28 -2.84
N PRO A 95 16.61 -0.82 -1.90
CA PRO A 95 15.16 -0.85 -2.03
C PRO A 95 14.61 0.58 -2.13
N ALA A 96 13.74 0.82 -3.10
CA ALA A 96 13.15 2.14 -3.36
C ALA A 96 11.63 2.14 -3.27
N GLY A 97 11.02 0.97 -3.26
CA GLY A 97 9.58 0.79 -3.14
C GLY A 97 9.19 -0.67 -3.30
N TYR A 98 7.91 -0.95 -3.10
CA TYR A 98 7.38 -2.30 -3.33
C TYR A 98 5.92 -2.26 -3.76
N ALA A 99 5.47 -3.39 -4.29
CA ALA A 99 4.08 -3.69 -4.57
C ALA A 99 3.76 -5.12 -4.10
N GLU A 100 2.57 -5.31 -3.56
CA GLU A 100 2.04 -6.60 -3.13
C GLU A 100 0.79 -6.92 -3.96
N LEU A 101 0.81 -8.06 -4.66
CA LEU A 101 -0.34 -8.61 -5.35
C LEU A 101 -0.93 -9.76 -4.53
N ASP A 102 -2.23 -9.69 -4.29
CA ASP A 102 -3.02 -10.75 -3.66
C ASP A 102 -3.88 -11.47 -4.71
N LEU A 103 -3.58 -12.73 -4.93
CA LEU A 103 -4.22 -13.59 -5.94
C LEU A 103 -5.19 -14.61 -5.30
N ARG A 104 -5.42 -14.55 -3.99
CA ARG A 104 -6.23 -15.54 -3.25
C ARG A 104 -7.71 -15.53 -3.65
N ILE A 105 -8.19 -14.48 -4.30
CA ILE A 105 -9.54 -14.45 -4.87
C ILE A 105 -9.49 -14.93 -6.32
N LYS A 106 -10.19 -16.02 -6.62
CA LYS A 106 -10.19 -16.60 -7.96
C LYS A 106 -10.64 -15.58 -9.02
N ALA A 107 -9.90 -15.52 -10.12
CA ALA A 107 -10.12 -14.63 -11.26
C ALA A 107 -9.95 -13.12 -10.97
N GLU A 108 -9.58 -12.74 -9.76
CA GLU A 108 -9.35 -11.36 -9.38
C GLU A 108 -7.95 -11.20 -8.77
N ILE A 109 -7.32 -10.05 -9.03
CA ILE A 109 -6.03 -9.71 -8.41
C ILE A 109 -6.18 -8.37 -7.72
N GLU A 110 -5.86 -8.34 -6.43
CA GLU A 110 -5.75 -7.10 -5.67
C GLU A 110 -4.32 -6.59 -5.69
N LEU A 111 -4.13 -5.32 -6.01
CA LEU A 111 -2.93 -4.59 -5.63
C LEU A 111 -3.10 -4.14 -4.18
N ALA A 112 -2.71 -5.02 -3.25
CA ALA A 112 -3.00 -4.87 -1.83
C ALA A 112 -2.16 -3.75 -1.18
N TYR A 113 -0.88 -3.65 -1.54
CA TYR A 113 0.01 -2.57 -1.09
C TYR A 113 0.88 -2.10 -2.24
N PHE A 114 1.10 -0.79 -2.26
CA PHE A 114 1.93 -0.14 -3.27
C PHE A 114 2.49 1.17 -2.72
N GLY A 115 3.79 1.36 -2.84
CA GLY A 115 4.39 2.63 -2.46
C GLY A 115 5.89 2.71 -2.72
N LEU A 116 6.40 3.92 -2.56
CA LEU A 116 7.83 4.23 -2.64
C LEU A 116 8.34 4.66 -1.26
N ILE A 117 9.57 4.30 -0.99
CA ILE A 117 10.33 4.88 0.13
C ILE A 117 10.43 6.40 -0.09
N PRO A 118 10.24 7.25 0.96
CA PRO A 118 10.10 8.70 0.83
C PRO A 118 11.18 9.37 -0.03
N GLU A 119 12.44 8.96 0.09
CA GLU A 119 13.57 9.50 -0.64
C GLU A 119 13.50 9.29 -2.16
N PHE A 120 12.64 8.38 -2.63
CA PHE A 120 12.46 8.07 -4.05
C PHE A 120 11.20 8.68 -4.66
N ILE A 121 10.39 9.37 -3.87
CA ILE A 121 9.19 10.07 -4.35
C ILE A 121 9.58 11.25 -5.23
N GLY A 122 8.77 11.54 -6.26
CA GLY A 122 8.99 12.68 -7.16
C GLY A 122 9.96 12.43 -8.31
N ARG A 123 10.51 11.20 -8.44
CA ARG A 123 11.48 10.85 -9.50
C ARG A 123 10.86 10.06 -10.68
N GLY A 124 9.52 10.01 -10.77
CA GLY A 124 8.82 9.24 -11.81
C GLY A 124 8.74 7.74 -11.56
N LEU A 125 9.41 7.23 -10.51
CA LEU A 125 9.51 5.81 -10.20
C LEU A 125 8.18 5.18 -9.80
N GLY A 126 7.28 5.93 -9.16
CA GLY A 126 5.96 5.43 -8.77
C GLY A 126 5.10 5.04 -9.98
N GLY A 127 5.07 5.88 -11.02
CA GLY A 127 4.35 5.55 -12.25
C GLY A 127 4.95 4.32 -12.95
N TYR A 128 6.27 4.20 -12.96
CA TYR A 128 6.95 3.04 -13.51
C TYR A 128 6.63 1.75 -12.75
N LEU A 129 6.76 1.76 -11.42
CA LEU A 129 6.45 0.59 -10.59
C LEU A 129 4.98 0.19 -10.73
N LEU A 130 4.04 1.16 -10.73
CA LEU A 130 2.62 0.89 -10.90
C LEU A 130 2.33 0.28 -12.27
N GLY A 131 2.84 0.86 -13.34
CA GLY A 131 2.67 0.31 -14.69
C GLY A 131 3.23 -1.11 -14.82
N TRP A 132 4.40 -1.36 -14.21
CA TRP A 132 5.02 -2.68 -14.25
C TRP A 132 4.20 -3.72 -13.48
N VAL A 133 3.72 -3.41 -12.27
CA VAL A 133 2.93 -4.35 -11.47
C VAL A 133 1.56 -4.61 -12.07
N VAL A 134 0.95 -3.62 -12.71
CA VAL A 134 -0.30 -3.78 -13.49
C VAL A 134 -0.06 -4.74 -14.66
N ASP A 135 1.02 -4.56 -15.41
CA ASP A 135 1.40 -5.48 -16.49
C ASP A 135 1.63 -6.90 -15.97
N GLU A 136 2.28 -7.03 -14.81
CA GLU A 136 2.54 -8.32 -14.15
C GLU A 136 1.23 -9.01 -13.72
N ALA A 137 0.29 -8.27 -13.14
CA ALA A 137 -1.03 -8.78 -12.79
C ALA A 137 -1.78 -9.31 -14.03
N TRP A 138 -1.80 -8.54 -15.13
CA TRP A 138 -2.50 -8.92 -16.35
C TRP A 138 -1.86 -10.11 -17.11
N ARG A 139 -0.62 -10.49 -16.84
CA ARG A 139 -0.02 -11.73 -17.39
C ARG A 139 -0.75 -13.00 -16.93
N ARG A 140 -1.47 -12.93 -15.82
CA ARG A 140 -2.28 -14.03 -15.26
C ARG A 140 -3.69 -14.09 -15.83
N ALA A 141 -4.03 -13.17 -16.75
CA ALA A 141 -5.33 -13.07 -17.39
C ALA A 141 -6.53 -13.04 -16.41
N PRO A 142 -6.51 -12.20 -15.36
CA PRO A 142 -7.63 -12.08 -14.44
C PRO A 142 -8.85 -11.44 -15.15
N GLU A 143 -10.04 -11.59 -14.56
CA GLU A 143 -11.23 -10.88 -15.00
C GLU A 143 -11.20 -9.40 -14.59
N ARG A 144 -10.51 -9.11 -13.45
CA ARG A 144 -10.24 -7.74 -13.01
C ARG A 144 -8.96 -7.65 -12.16
N VAL A 145 -8.37 -6.48 -12.20
CA VAL A 145 -7.37 -6.02 -11.21
C VAL A 145 -8.01 -4.89 -10.42
N TRP A 146 -7.93 -4.93 -9.11
CA TRP A 146 -8.53 -3.92 -8.25
C TRP A 146 -7.60 -3.51 -7.12
N LEU A 147 -7.91 -2.42 -6.49
CA LEU A 147 -7.23 -1.90 -5.31
C LEU A 147 -8.17 -1.05 -4.48
N HIS A 148 -7.78 -0.75 -3.26
CA HIS A 148 -8.39 0.30 -2.48
C HIS A 148 -7.34 1.29 -1.97
N THR A 149 -7.76 2.49 -1.68
CA THR A 149 -6.96 3.58 -1.09
C THR A 149 -7.86 4.41 -0.20
N CYS A 150 -7.31 5.11 0.78
CA CYS A 150 -8.13 5.89 1.70
C CYS A 150 -7.64 7.34 1.81
N ASN A 151 -8.39 8.15 2.58
CA ASN A 151 -8.05 9.55 2.82
C ASN A 151 -6.75 9.75 3.63
N PHE A 152 -6.17 8.69 4.19
CA PHE A 152 -4.86 8.72 4.85
C PHE A 152 -3.69 8.46 3.89
N ASP A 153 -3.95 7.99 2.67
CA ASP A 153 -2.93 7.80 1.65
C ASP A 153 -2.49 9.14 1.01
N HIS A 154 -1.46 9.05 0.18
CA HIS A 154 -0.94 10.22 -0.55
C HIS A 154 -2.07 10.93 -1.32
N PRO A 155 -2.21 12.29 -1.24
CA PRO A 155 -3.31 13.03 -1.87
C PRO A 155 -3.47 12.83 -3.38
N LYS A 156 -2.40 12.39 -4.06
CA LYS A 156 -2.42 12.07 -5.50
C LYS A 156 -2.68 10.58 -5.79
N ALA A 157 -2.94 9.74 -4.78
CA ALA A 157 -3.08 8.29 -4.97
C ALA A 157 -4.19 7.97 -5.99
N VAL A 158 -5.41 8.43 -5.77
CA VAL A 158 -6.55 8.20 -6.68
C VAL A 158 -6.22 8.65 -8.11
N ALA A 159 -5.68 9.87 -8.27
CA ALA A 159 -5.33 10.39 -9.59
C ALA A 159 -4.20 9.58 -10.27
N THR A 160 -3.28 9.03 -9.49
CA THR A 160 -2.19 8.16 -10.00
C THR A 160 -2.77 6.84 -10.49
N TYR A 161 -3.68 6.22 -9.75
CA TYR A 161 -4.35 4.99 -10.16
C TYR A 161 -5.24 5.20 -11.39
N GLN A 162 -5.98 6.31 -11.46
CA GLN A 162 -6.79 6.66 -12.63
C GLN A 162 -5.94 6.84 -13.90
N LYS A 163 -4.77 7.48 -13.79
CA LYS A 163 -3.81 7.57 -14.91
C LYS A 163 -3.28 6.21 -15.37
N ALA A 164 -3.19 5.25 -14.45
CA ALA A 164 -2.80 3.88 -14.78
C ALA A 164 -3.94 3.06 -15.40
N GLY A 165 -5.16 3.59 -15.46
CA GLY A 165 -6.32 2.96 -16.09
C GLY A 165 -7.36 2.39 -15.11
N PHE A 166 -7.18 2.59 -13.80
CA PHE A 166 -8.20 2.21 -12.82
C PHE A 166 -9.37 3.20 -12.81
N ALA A 167 -10.57 2.69 -12.60
CA ALA A 167 -11.79 3.49 -12.42
C ALA A 167 -12.37 3.29 -11.03
N PRO A 168 -12.71 4.36 -10.28
CA PRO A 168 -13.43 4.22 -9.01
C PRO A 168 -14.79 3.57 -9.24
N TYR A 169 -15.15 2.61 -8.37
CA TYR A 169 -16.46 1.94 -8.47
C TYR A 169 -17.24 1.90 -7.15
N LYS A 170 -16.56 2.12 -6.02
CA LYS A 170 -17.18 2.08 -4.70
C LYS A 170 -16.43 3.02 -3.74
N GLN A 171 -17.17 3.58 -2.78
CA GLN A 171 -16.60 4.30 -1.65
C GLN A 171 -17.30 3.86 -0.36
N GLU A 172 -16.55 3.73 0.72
CA GLU A 172 -17.05 3.39 2.05
C GLU A 172 -16.44 4.33 3.08
N THR A 173 -17.24 4.67 4.09
CA THR A 173 -16.78 5.46 5.25
C THR A 173 -16.94 4.63 6.50
N ALA A 174 -15.89 4.55 7.31
CA ALA A 174 -15.89 3.85 8.58
C ALA A 174 -15.13 4.66 9.64
N MET A 175 -15.53 4.52 10.89
CA MET A 175 -14.73 4.99 12.03
C MET A 175 -13.74 3.91 12.40
N ILE A 176 -12.46 4.24 12.44
CA ILE A 176 -11.38 3.35 12.87
C ILE A 176 -10.73 3.89 14.14
N ASP A 177 -10.24 3.03 14.99
CA ASP A 177 -9.44 3.46 16.13
C ASP A 177 -8.11 4.05 15.64
N ASP A 178 -7.71 5.18 16.20
CA ASP A 178 -6.46 5.84 15.79
C ASP A 178 -5.25 4.94 16.11
N PRO A 179 -4.52 4.47 15.09
CA PRO A 179 -3.39 3.53 15.28
C PRO A 179 -2.22 4.15 16.07
N ARG A 180 -2.19 5.47 16.24
CA ARG A 180 -1.20 6.17 17.07
C ARG A 180 -1.53 6.04 18.55
N THR A 181 -2.81 6.01 18.91
CA THR A 181 -3.24 5.84 20.31
C THR A 181 -3.12 4.40 20.78
N SER A 182 -3.24 3.43 19.86
CA SER A 182 -3.02 1.99 20.16
C SER A 182 -1.55 1.59 20.21
N GLY A 183 -0.61 2.49 19.87
CA GLY A 183 0.82 2.22 19.86
C GLY A 183 1.33 1.45 18.65
N LEU A 184 0.50 1.27 17.62
CA LEU A 184 0.89 0.65 16.34
C LEU A 184 1.75 1.58 15.48
N LEU A 185 1.57 2.88 15.67
CA LEU A 185 2.33 3.94 15.01
C LEU A 185 2.89 4.92 16.05
N PRO A 186 3.99 5.63 15.75
CA PRO A 186 4.48 6.72 16.57
C PRO A 186 3.41 7.80 16.80
N LYS A 187 3.34 8.34 18.02
CA LYS A 187 2.31 9.32 18.41
C LYS A 187 2.44 10.67 17.73
N ASP A 188 3.64 11.00 17.28
CA ASP A 188 4.02 12.27 16.68
C ASP A 188 3.81 12.30 15.14
N ILE A 189 3.35 11.21 14.55
CA ILE A 189 2.97 11.19 13.13
C ILE A 189 1.79 12.13 12.91
N GLU A 190 1.97 13.10 12.03
CA GLU A 190 0.89 13.99 11.60
C GLU A 190 -0.10 13.27 10.67
N LEU A 191 -1.38 13.58 10.80
CA LEU A 191 -2.36 13.14 9.82
C LEU A 191 -2.03 13.74 8.44
N PRO A 192 -2.14 12.95 7.36
CA PRO A 192 -2.03 13.47 6.01
C PRO A 192 -2.97 14.66 5.78
N ARG A 193 -2.54 15.66 5.00
CA ARG A 193 -3.32 16.90 4.80
C ARG A 193 -4.73 16.67 4.26
N SER A 194 -4.93 15.60 3.50
CA SER A 194 -6.23 15.19 2.94
C SER A 194 -7.25 14.69 3.97
N SER A 195 -6.80 14.36 5.17
CA SER A 195 -7.62 13.79 6.24
C SER A 195 -7.78 14.72 7.45
N ARG A 196 -7.21 15.92 7.41
CA ARG A 196 -7.36 16.92 8.49
C ARG A 196 -8.77 17.52 8.41
N PRO A 197 -9.56 17.55 9.50
CA PRO A 197 -10.78 18.31 9.54
C PRO A 197 -10.47 19.80 9.30
N GLU A 198 -11.36 20.47 8.54
CA GLU A 198 -11.30 21.92 8.30
C GLU A 198 -11.49 22.73 9.59
#